data_2dd38fc3ceec4d392f67110a0e6ee949
#
_entry.id   2dd38fc3ceec4d392f67110a0e6ee949
#
_cell.length_a   1.000
_cell.length_b   1.000
_cell.length_c   1.000
_cell.angle_alpha   90.00
_cell.angle_beta   90.00
_cell.angle_gamma   90.00
#
_symmetry.space_group_name_H-M   'P 1'
#
loop_
_entity.id
_entity.type
_entity.pdbx_description
1 polymer ?
#
loop_
_entity_poly.entity_id
_entity_poly.type
_entity_poly.pdbx_seq_one_letter_code
_entity_poly.pdbx_strand_id
1 'polypeptide(L)'
;MSELFEKSIRVLELPQLLERLSQKAVSEAAKERALRLTPSTDADDVRRLQDETDAARALIGLRGSPSFSGVKDVREALARAERGGMLNPRELLTIAGLLTNSRRVREYYEANQGEGTVLDRMFDSLHANRFLEDKITTSILSEDEIADAASPELADIRRHKRAASAKGRQLSLIHISEPTRQAEIS
;
A
#
# COMPACT_ATOMS: atom_id res chain seq x y z
N MET A 1 0.09 -14.74 -34.02
CA MET A 1 -0.98 -13.81 -34.47
C MET A 1 -0.83 -13.65 -35.97
N SER A 2 -1.92 -13.50 -36.72
CA SER A 2 -1.82 -13.37 -38.19
C SER A 2 -1.32 -12.00 -38.57
N GLU A 3 -0.54 -11.87 -39.65
CA GLU A 3 -0.03 -10.61 -40.22
C GLU A 3 -1.12 -9.55 -40.42
N LEU A 4 -2.32 -10.04 -40.79
CA LEU A 4 -3.53 -9.22 -40.96
C LEU A 4 -3.97 -8.57 -39.63
N PHE A 5 -3.88 -9.28 -38.51
CA PHE A 5 -4.23 -8.78 -37.18
C PHE A 5 -3.27 -7.69 -36.72
N GLU A 6 -1.99 -7.88 -36.90
CA GLU A 6 -0.97 -6.86 -36.55
C GLU A 6 -1.13 -5.60 -37.41
N LYS A 7 -1.43 -5.76 -38.69
CA LYS A 7 -1.73 -4.63 -39.57
C LYS A 7 -2.99 -3.88 -39.10
N SER A 8 -4.04 -4.58 -38.72
CA SER A 8 -5.27 -3.97 -38.20
C SER A 8 -5.04 -3.18 -36.92
N ILE A 9 -4.25 -3.71 -35.97
CA ILE A 9 -3.86 -3.03 -34.73
C ILE A 9 -3.19 -1.70 -35.01
N ARG A 10 -2.30 -1.65 -36.00
CA ARG A 10 -1.59 -0.40 -36.38
C ARG A 10 -2.52 0.61 -37.05
N VAL A 11 -3.35 0.13 -38.00
CA VAL A 11 -4.31 0.99 -38.72
C VAL A 11 -5.35 1.61 -37.79
N LEU A 12 -5.77 0.86 -36.75
CA LEU A 12 -6.72 1.31 -35.73
C LEU A 12 -6.06 2.08 -34.58
N GLU A 13 -4.75 2.36 -34.67
CA GLU A 13 -3.99 3.13 -33.67
C GLU A 13 -4.13 2.60 -32.23
N LEU A 14 -4.30 1.27 -32.07
CA LEU A 14 -4.45 0.64 -30.75
C LEU A 14 -3.35 1.03 -29.77
N PRO A 15 -2.06 1.08 -30.13
CA PRO A 15 -1.00 1.50 -29.20
C PRO A 15 -1.23 2.88 -28.58
N GLN A 16 -1.71 3.86 -29.37
CA GLN A 16 -2.02 5.19 -28.88
C GLN A 16 -3.22 5.20 -27.94
N LEU A 17 -4.22 4.35 -28.23
CA LEU A 17 -5.38 4.17 -27.36
C LEU A 17 -4.98 3.57 -26.00
N LEU A 18 -4.12 2.54 -26.01
CA LEU A 18 -3.59 1.91 -24.80
C LEU A 18 -2.73 2.87 -23.96
N GLU A 19 -1.94 3.71 -24.63
CA GLU A 19 -1.18 4.77 -23.96
C GLU A 19 -2.11 5.75 -23.24
N ARG A 20 -3.16 6.24 -23.91
CA ARG A 20 -4.17 7.11 -23.30
C ARG A 20 -4.90 6.41 -22.13
N LEU A 21 -5.16 5.10 -22.25
CA LEU A 21 -5.78 4.32 -21.20
C LEU A 21 -4.83 4.20 -19.98
N SER A 22 -3.55 3.93 -20.22
CA SER A 22 -2.55 3.82 -19.17
C SER A 22 -2.40 5.12 -18.37
N GLN A 23 -2.51 6.28 -19.02
CA GLN A 23 -2.48 7.59 -18.37
C GLN A 23 -3.68 7.84 -17.43
N LYS A 24 -4.78 7.12 -17.62
CA LYS A 24 -5.95 7.17 -16.72
C LYS A 24 -5.82 6.23 -15.53
N ALA A 25 -4.92 5.27 -15.58
CA ALA A 25 -4.68 4.35 -14.49
C ALA A 25 -3.86 5.01 -13.36
N VAL A 26 -4.22 4.72 -12.10
CA VAL A 26 -3.62 5.36 -10.92
C VAL A 26 -2.39 4.60 -10.43
N SER A 27 -2.41 3.25 -10.47
CA SER A 27 -1.29 2.43 -10.01
C SER A 27 -0.41 1.96 -11.17
N GLU A 28 0.89 1.78 -10.92
CA GLU A 28 1.83 1.30 -11.93
C GLU A 28 1.41 -0.07 -12.49
N ALA A 29 0.94 -0.98 -11.64
CA ALA A 29 0.44 -2.28 -12.08
C ALA A 29 -0.78 -2.15 -13.02
N ALA A 30 -1.67 -1.19 -12.78
CA ALA A 30 -2.81 -0.91 -13.67
C ALA A 30 -2.36 -0.28 -15.00
N LYS A 31 -1.36 0.59 -14.99
CA LYS A 31 -0.76 1.16 -16.21
C LYS A 31 -0.13 0.06 -17.06
N GLU A 32 0.68 -0.80 -16.46
CA GLU A 32 1.26 -1.95 -17.17
C GLU A 32 0.20 -2.87 -17.75
N ARG A 33 -0.87 -3.15 -16.99
CA ARG A 33 -1.98 -3.97 -17.46
C ARG A 33 -2.69 -3.31 -18.65
N ALA A 34 -2.91 -2.01 -18.60
CA ALA A 34 -3.53 -1.26 -19.70
C ALA A 34 -2.69 -1.37 -20.98
N LEU A 35 -1.35 -1.19 -20.88
CA LEU A 35 -0.45 -1.29 -22.03
C LEU A 35 -0.35 -2.70 -22.63
N ARG A 36 -0.65 -3.73 -21.83
CA ARG A 36 -0.63 -5.15 -22.27
C ARG A 36 -1.96 -5.66 -22.76
N LEU A 37 -3.00 -4.83 -22.82
CA LEU A 37 -4.29 -5.25 -23.33
C LEU A 37 -4.18 -5.63 -24.82
N THR A 38 -4.78 -6.77 -25.13
CA THR A 38 -4.89 -7.26 -26.50
C THR A 38 -6.36 -7.50 -26.84
N PRO A 39 -6.80 -7.20 -28.07
CA PRO A 39 -8.15 -7.51 -28.50
C PRO A 39 -8.41 -9.01 -28.43
N SER A 40 -9.57 -9.40 -27.91
CA SER A 40 -10.05 -10.78 -27.96
C SER A 40 -10.84 -11.02 -29.26
N THR A 41 -10.74 -12.24 -29.81
CA THR A 41 -11.54 -12.71 -30.91
C THR A 41 -12.71 -13.61 -30.45
N ASP A 42 -12.74 -13.90 -29.13
CA ASP A 42 -13.82 -14.67 -28.52
C ASP A 42 -14.99 -13.74 -28.16
N ALA A 43 -16.15 -14.01 -28.70
CA ALA A 43 -17.34 -13.18 -28.54
C ALA A 43 -17.85 -13.15 -27.09
N ASP A 44 -17.71 -14.24 -26.35
CA ASP A 44 -18.16 -14.32 -24.95
C ASP A 44 -17.21 -13.56 -24.03
N ASP A 45 -15.90 -13.63 -24.27
CA ASP A 45 -14.93 -12.80 -23.59
C ASP A 45 -15.16 -11.31 -23.84
N VAL A 46 -15.43 -10.93 -25.09
CA VAL A 46 -15.71 -9.52 -25.43
C VAL A 46 -16.96 -9.02 -24.70
N ARG A 47 -18.06 -9.80 -24.72
CA ARG A 47 -19.29 -9.42 -23.99
C ARG A 47 -19.04 -9.28 -22.51
N ARG A 48 -18.39 -10.26 -21.89
CA ARG A 48 -18.05 -10.22 -20.45
C ARG A 48 -17.25 -8.96 -20.08
N LEU A 49 -16.22 -8.63 -20.86
CA LEU A 49 -15.39 -7.43 -20.60
C LEU A 49 -16.17 -6.12 -20.80
N GLN A 50 -17.12 -6.09 -21.74
CA GLN A 50 -18.02 -4.96 -21.93
C GLN A 50 -18.99 -4.83 -20.77
N ASP A 51 -19.62 -5.92 -20.33
CA ASP A 51 -20.52 -5.94 -19.18
C ASP A 51 -19.81 -5.48 -17.89
N GLU A 52 -18.58 -5.95 -17.65
CA GLU A 52 -17.73 -5.50 -16.54
C GLU A 52 -17.47 -3.98 -16.61
N THR A 53 -17.19 -3.47 -17.80
CA THR A 53 -16.94 -2.03 -18.02
C THR A 53 -18.20 -1.20 -17.80
N ASP A 54 -19.34 -1.65 -18.31
CA ASP A 54 -20.61 -0.94 -18.14
C ASP A 54 -21.10 -0.98 -16.69
N ALA A 55 -20.95 -2.09 -15.99
CA ALA A 55 -21.22 -2.18 -14.55
C ALA A 55 -20.33 -1.24 -13.74
N ALA A 56 -19.02 -1.15 -14.05
CA ALA A 56 -18.12 -0.21 -13.41
C ALA A 56 -18.50 1.26 -13.66
N ARG A 57 -18.91 1.59 -14.91
CA ARG A 57 -19.39 2.94 -15.25
C ARG A 57 -20.66 3.29 -14.49
N ALA A 58 -21.60 2.36 -14.40
CA ALA A 58 -22.84 2.56 -13.65
C ALA A 58 -22.56 2.80 -12.16
N LEU A 59 -21.68 2.00 -11.56
CA LEU A 59 -21.27 2.12 -10.16
C LEU A 59 -20.59 3.48 -9.89
N ILE A 60 -19.68 3.91 -10.76
CA ILE A 60 -19.02 5.23 -10.67
C ILE A 60 -20.03 6.37 -10.84
N GLY A 61 -21.00 6.23 -11.74
CA GLY A 61 -22.06 7.21 -11.93
C GLY A 61 -22.93 7.40 -10.70
N LEU A 62 -23.17 6.34 -9.93
CA LEU A 62 -23.98 6.38 -8.72
C LEU A 62 -23.23 6.91 -7.49
N ARG A 63 -21.94 6.61 -7.35
CA ARG A 63 -21.17 6.78 -6.10
C ARG A 63 -19.86 7.56 -6.25
N GLY A 64 -19.54 7.97 -7.45
CA GLY A 64 -18.21 8.49 -7.75
C GLY A 64 -17.17 7.38 -7.84
N SER A 65 -15.95 7.74 -8.21
CA SER A 65 -14.85 6.80 -8.38
C SER A 65 -14.26 6.37 -7.04
N PRO A 66 -14.02 5.06 -6.81
CA PRO A 66 -13.27 4.64 -5.64
C PRO A 66 -11.83 5.15 -5.72
N SER A 67 -11.20 5.37 -4.58
CA SER A 67 -9.81 5.83 -4.53
C SER A 67 -8.84 4.65 -4.57
N PHE A 68 -8.00 4.61 -5.60
CA PHE A 68 -6.87 3.69 -5.72
C PHE A 68 -5.52 4.39 -5.46
N SER A 69 -5.54 5.61 -4.92
CA SER A 69 -4.32 6.37 -4.65
C SER A 69 -3.47 5.70 -3.58
N GLY A 70 -2.15 5.76 -3.73
CA GLY A 70 -1.20 5.20 -2.78
C GLY A 70 -0.99 3.68 -2.89
N VAL A 71 -1.64 3.00 -3.82
CA VAL A 71 -1.39 1.58 -4.09
C VAL A 71 -0.03 1.44 -4.77
N LYS A 72 0.91 0.82 -4.07
CA LYS A 72 2.27 0.53 -4.56
C LYS A 72 2.43 -0.98 -4.78
N ASP A 73 3.38 -1.34 -5.64
CA ASP A 73 3.73 -2.74 -5.85
C ASP A 73 4.47 -3.30 -4.62
N VAL A 74 3.98 -4.42 -4.10
CA VAL A 74 4.53 -5.11 -2.93
C VAL A 74 5.01 -6.53 -3.27
N ARG A 75 4.93 -6.96 -4.54
CA ARG A 75 5.21 -8.34 -4.96
C ARG A 75 6.62 -8.79 -4.62
N GLU A 76 7.61 -7.94 -4.83
CA GLU A 76 9.01 -8.26 -4.49
C GLU A 76 9.23 -8.40 -2.98
N ALA A 77 8.63 -7.52 -2.20
CA ALA A 77 8.69 -7.58 -0.73
C ALA A 77 8.04 -8.87 -0.22
N LEU A 78 6.84 -9.22 -0.72
CA LEU A 78 6.15 -10.45 -0.35
C LEU A 78 6.96 -11.69 -0.76
N ALA A 79 7.46 -11.75 -1.98
CA ALA A 79 8.27 -12.88 -2.45
C ALA A 79 9.58 -13.05 -1.64
N ARG A 80 10.14 -11.95 -1.10
CA ARG A 80 11.28 -12.02 -0.19
C ARG A 80 10.87 -12.55 1.18
N ALA A 81 9.75 -12.10 1.72
CA ALA A 81 9.21 -12.57 2.99
C ALA A 81 8.86 -14.07 2.96
N GLU A 82 8.26 -14.56 1.86
CA GLU A 82 7.97 -15.99 1.66
C GLU A 82 9.22 -16.87 1.73
N ARG A 83 10.37 -16.33 1.30
CA ARG A 83 11.67 -17.01 1.40
C ARG A 83 12.36 -16.82 2.76
N GLY A 84 11.66 -16.28 3.75
CA GLY A 84 12.20 -16.04 5.08
C GLY A 84 13.05 -14.76 5.22
N GLY A 85 13.03 -13.87 4.21
CA GLY A 85 13.72 -12.59 4.27
C GLY A 85 12.96 -11.57 5.14
N MET A 86 13.69 -10.61 5.70
CA MET A 86 13.11 -9.53 6.51
C MET A 86 12.58 -8.40 5.63
N LEU A 87 11.50 -7.78 6.09
CA LEU A 87 10.94 -6.56 5.53
C LEU A 87 11.36 -5.36 6.36
N ASN A 88 11.71 -4.26 5.71
CA ASN A 88 12.01 -3.02 6.39
C ASN A 88 10.72 -2.23 6.73
N PRO A 89 10.79 -1.19 7.61
CA PRO A 89 9.60 -0.42 8.00
C PRO A 89 8.84 0.20 6.83
N ARG A 90 9.54 0.70 5.82
CA ARG A 90 8.94 1.29 4.62
C ARG A 90 8.12 0.28 3.84
N GLU A 91 8.62 -0.94 3.67
CA GLU A 91 7.92 -2.03 2.99
C GLU A 91 6.68 -2.46 3.77
N LEU A 92 6.79 -2.58 5.09
CA LEU A 92 5.66 -2.90 5.96
C LEU A 92 4.57 -1.81 5.90
N LEU A 93 4.94 -0.52 5.95
CA LEU A 93 4.00 0.58 5.77
C LEU A 93 3.35 0.57 4.37
N THR A 94 4.08 0.19 3.33
CA THR A 94 3.54 0.04 1.98
C THR A 94 2.50 -1.08 1.93
N ILE A 95 2.76 -2.21 2.58
CA ILE A 95 1.82 -3.33 2.71
C ILE A 95 0.57 -2.90 3.50
N ALA A 96 0.74 -2.20 4.62
CA ALA A 96 -0.38 -1.66 5.39
C ALA A 96 -1.25 -0.71 4.56
N GLY A 97 -0.62 0.17 3.76
CA GLY A 97 -1.31 1.05 2.82
C GLY A 97 -2.13 0.30 1.77
N LEU A 98 -1.60 -0.81 1.25
CA LEU A 98 -2.32 -1.68 0.32
C LEU A 98 -3.52 -2.36 1.01
N LEU A 99 -3.35 -2.87 2.24
CA LEU A 99 -4.44 -3.48 3.01
C LEU A 99 -5.56 -2.46 3.32
N THR A 100 -5.18 -1.25 3.74
CA THR A 100 -6.13 -0.15 3.97
C THR A 100 -6.91 0.19 2.70
N ASN A 101 -6.23 0.29 1.56
CA ASN A 101 -6.88 0.59 0.28
C ASN A 101 -7.82 -0.54 -0.14
N SER A 102 -7.38 -1.80 -0.05
CA SER A 102 -8.19 -2.98 -0.36
C SER A 102 -9.49 -3.00 0.48
N ARG A 103 -9.38 -2.73 1.78
CA ARG A 103 -10.53 -2.64 2.68
C ARG A 103 -11.49 -1.51 2.26
N ARG A 104 -10.99 -0.30 2.00
CA ARG A 104 -11.81 0.85 1.58
C ARG A 104 -12.54 0.61 0.25
N VAL A 105 -11.86 -0.02 -0.70
CA VAL A 105 -12.46 -0.36 -2.00
C VAL A 105 -13.54 -1.43 -1.83
N ARG A 106 -13.34 -2.39 -0.94
CA ARG A 106 -14.37 -3.37 -0.60
C ARG A 106 -15.57 -2.73 0.11
N GLU A 107 -15.35 -1.89 1.12
CA GLU A 107 -16.40 -1.14 1.82
C GLU A 107 -17.20 -0.25 0.85
N TYR A 108 -16.51 0.41 -0.09
CA TYR A 108 -17.16 1.18 -1.15
C TYR A 108 -18.13 0.33 -1.97
N TYR A 109 -17.75 -0.91 -2.29
CA TYR A 109 -18.58 -1.84 -3.05
C TYR A 109 -19.74 -2.42 -2.21
N GLU A 110 -19.46 -2.91 -1.01
CA GLU A 110 -20.46 -3.50 -0.10
C GLU A 110 -21.57 -2.51 0.28
N ALA A 111 -21.24 -1.24 0.36
CA ALA A 111 -22.26 -0.19 0.57
C ALA A 111 -23.25 -0.08 -0.60
N ASN A 112 -23.04 -0.77 -1.71
CA ASN A 112 -23.95 -0.85 -2.86
C ASN A 112 -24.89 -2.06 -2.78
N GLN A 113 -25.41 -2.42 -1.62
CA GLN A 113 -26.29 -3.59 -1.44
C GLN A 113 -27.54 -3.52 -2.35
N GLY A 114 -27.34 -3.86 -3.63
CA GLY A 114 -28.33 -4.05 -4.67
C GLY A 114 -28.23 -5.47 -5.22
N GLU A 115 -28.86 -5.71 -6.36
CA GLU A 115 -28.69 -6.96 -7.10
C GLU A 115 -27.22 -7.20 -7.45
N GLY A 116 -26.74 -8.45 -7.31
CA GLY A 116 -25.38 -8.85 -7.65
C GLY A 116 -24.97 -8.41 -9.05
N THR A 117 -23.73 -8.02 -9.23
CA THR A 117 -23.20 -7.54 -10.51
C THR A 117 -22.08 -8.44 -11.02
N VAL A 118 -21.74 -8.34 -12.28
CA VAL A 118 -20.59 -9.04 -12.86
C VAL A 118 -19.25 -8.67 -12.18
N LEU A 119 -19.23 -7.59 -11.39
CA LEU A 119 -18.07 -7.11 -10.64
C LEU A 119 -17.87 -7.84 -9.30
N ASP A 120 -18.88 -8.55 -8.78
CA ASP A 120 -18.83 -9.21 -7.46
C ASP A 120 -17.57 -10.05 -7.30
N ARG A 121 -17.24 -10.86 -8.31
CA ARG A 121 -16.04 -11.71 -8.29
C ARG A 121 -14.73 -10.93 -8.07
N MET A 122 -14.64 -9.71 -8.62
CA MET A 122 -13.45 -8.87 -8.47
C MET A 122 -13.36 -8.32 -7.06
N PHE A 123 -14.48 -7.84 -6.50
CA PHE A 123 -14.51 -7.27 -5.16
C PHE A 123 -14.41 -8.35 -4.07
N ASP A 124 -14.98 -9.53 -4.28
CA ASP A 124 -14.87 -10.68 -3.37
C ASP A 124 -13.43 -11.20 -3.25
N SER A 125 -12.62 -11.01 -4.29
CA SER A 125 -11.19 -11.35 -4.24
C SER A 125 -10.37 -10.41 -3.36
N LEU A 126 -10.90 -9.26 -2.93
CA LEU A 126 -10.25 -8.33 -2.05
C LEU A 126 -10.37 -8.79 -0.59
N HIS A 127 -9.30 -9.35 -0.06
CA HIS A 127 -9.26 -9.80 1.33
C HIS A 127 -8.75 -8.69 2.24
N ALA A 128 -9.63 -8.16 3.09
CA ALA A 128 -9.26 -7.24 4.15
C ALA A 128 -8.60 -8.01 5.30
N ASN A 129 -7.42 -7.59 5.72
CA ASN A 129 -6.77 -8.11 6.93
C ASN A 129 -6.52 -6.96 7.91
N ARG A 130 -7.58 -6.58 8.62
CA ARG A 130 -7.54 -5.47 9.57
C ARG A 130 -6.57 -5.72 10.72
N PHE A 131 -6.46 -6.95 11.18
CA PHE A 131 -5.50 -7.29 12.24
C PHE A 131 -4.06 -6.99 11.83
N LEU A 132 -3.67 -7.36 10.62
CA LEU A 132 -2.32 -7.08 10.13
C LEU A 132 -2.12 -5.59 9.83
N GLU A 133 -3.11 -4.93 9.26
CA GLU A 133 -3.13 -3.48 9.03
C GLU A 133 -2.87 -2.73 10.34
N ASP A 134 -3.68 -3.00 11.37
CA ASP A 134 -3.58 -2.35 12.68
C ASP A 134 -2.24 -2.68 13.36
N LYS A 135 -1.79 -3.92 13.30
CA LYS A 135 -0.51 -4.34 13.90
C LYS A 135 0.68 -3.61 13.29
N ILE A 136 0.70 -3.45 11.97
CA ILE A 136 1.78 -2.71 11.30
C ILE A 136 1.71 -1.23 11.67
N THR A 137 0.55 -0.59 11.54
CA THR A 137 0.39 0.86 11.74
C THR A 137 0.57 1.30 13.20
N THR A 138 0.26 0.43 14.16
CA THR A 138 0.51 0.70 15.58
C THR A 138 1.96 0.44 15.99
N SER A 139 2.66 -0.44 15.30
CA SER A 139 4.06 -0.78 15.58
C SER A 139 5.07 0.13 14.87
N ILE A 140 4.70 0.66 13.70
CA ILE A 140 5.60 1.46 12.85
C ILE A 140 4.96 2.84 12.63
N LEU A 141 5.56 3.87 13.22
CA LEU A 141 5.05 5.25 13.13
C LEU A 141 5.53 5.94 11.85
N SER A 142 6.75 5.64 11.43
CA SER A 142 7.36 6.15 10.18
C SER A 142 8.43 5.20 9.66
N GLU A 143 9.04 5.53 8.52
CA GLU A 143 10.15 4.74 7.96
C GLU A 143 11.33 4.60 8.93
N ASP A 144 11.54 5.60 9.80
CA ASP A 144 12.65 5.68 10.74
C ASP A 144 12.25 5.45 12.21
N GLU A 145 10.94 5.32 12.48
CA GLU A 145 10.43 5.27 13.85
C GLU A 145 9.52 4.07 14.10
N ILE A 146 9.97 3.21 15.03
CA ILE A 146 9.20 2.09 15.55
C ILE A 146 8.61 2.50 16.91
N ALA A 147 7.32 2.28 17.11
CA ALA A 147 6.62 2.60 18.34
C ALA A 147 7.14 1.77 19.53
N ASP A 148 7.10 2.34 20.74
CA ASP A 148 7.42 1.59 21.97
C ASP A 148 6.48 0.38 22.16
N ALA A 149 5.21 0.51 21.66
CA ALA A 149 4.21 -0.54 21.70
C ALA A 149 4.46 -1.71 20.72
N ALA A 150 5.48 -1.63 19.85
CA ALA A 150 5.81 -2.68 18.89
C ALA A 150 6.22 -3.99 19.59
N SER A 151 6.95 -3.91 20.72
CA SER A 151 7.20 -5.04 21.60
C SER A 151 7.45 -4.58 23.05
N PRO A 152 7.09 -5.41 24.06
CA PRO A 152 7.38 -5.15 25.46
C PRO A 152 8.89 -4.96 25.72
N GLU A 153 9.73 -5.77 25.08
CA GLU A 153 11.18 -5.71 25.20
C GLU A 153 11.74 -4.38 24.71
N LEU A 154 11.25 -3.88 23.57
CA LEU A 154 11.66 -2.59 23.03
C LEU A 154 11.28 -1.45 23.97
N ALA A 155 10.08 -1.48 24.53
CA ALA A 155 9.61 -0.51 25.50
C ALA A 155 10.51 -0.49 26.74
N ASP A 156 10.87 -1.65 27.25
CA ASP A 156 11.75 -1.82 28.43
C ASP A 156 13.17 -1.32 28.15
N ILE A 157 13.77 -1.70 27.04
CA ILE A 157 15.10 -1.26 26.62
C ILE A 157 15.12 0.27 26.51
N ARG A 158 14.13 0.87 25.88
CA ARG A 158 14.05 2.33 25.72
C ARG A 158 13.83 3.04 27.07
N ARG A 159 13.03 2.44 27.96
CA ARG A 159 12.85 2.97 29.34
C ARG A 159 14.17 2.96 30.10
N HIS A 160 14.92 1.85 30.09
CA HIS A 160 16.24 1.75 30.72
C HIS A 160 17.25 2.71 30.11
N LYS A 161 17.27 2.85 28.78
CA LYS A 161 18.13 3.82 28.10
C LYS A 161 17.83 5.25 28.54
N ARG A 162 16.55 5.63 28.62
CA ARG A 162 16.14 6.97 29.10
C ARG A 162 16.58 7.22 30.53
N ALA A 163 16.38 6.24 31.42
CA ALA A 163 16.81 6.34 32.82
C ALA A 163 18.33 6.45 32.96
N ALA A 164 19.11 5.66 32.24
CA ALA A 164 20.57 5.72 32.24
C ALA A 164 21.09 7.07 31.70
N SER A 165 20.49 7.58 30.63
CA SER A 165 20.84 8.88 30.05
C SER A 165 20.52 10.05 31.00
N ALA A 166 19.42 9.97 31.76
CA ALA A 166 19.06 10.96 32.76
C ALA A 166 20.07 10.98 33.92
N LYS A 167 20.44 9.77 34.41
CA LYS A 167 21.45 9.62 35.49
C LYS A 167 22.83 10.11 35.03
N GLY A 168 23.24 9.82 33.79
CA GLY A 168 24.50 10.33 33.23
C GLY A 168 24.55 11.85 33.14
N ARG A 169 23.46 12.50 32.74
CA ARG A 169 23.36 13.97 32.72
C ARG A 169 23.43 14.58 34.12
N GLN A 170 22.79 13.96 35.11
CA GLN A 170 22.83 14.44 36.50
C GLN A 170 24.24 14.34 37.08
N LEU A 171 24.96 13.24 36.83
CA LEU A 171 26.36 13.08 37.24
C LEU A 171 27.29 14.09 36.57
N SER A 172 27.12 14.39 35.31
CA SER A 172 27.88 15.39 34.58
C SER A 172 27.68 16.80 35.14
N LEU A 173 26.46 17.16 35.52
CA LEU A 173 26.16 18.46 36.16
C LEU A 173 26.80 18.60 37.55
N ILE A 174 26.86 17.52 38.34
CA ILE A 174 27.50 17.50 39.65
C ILE A 174 29.02 17.68 39.49
N HIS A 175 29.66 17.04 38.54
CA HIS A 175 31.10 17.16 38.26
C HIS A 175 31.51 18.54 37.73
N ILE A 176 30.62 19.27 37.06
CA ILE A 176 30.89 20.64 36.58
C ILE A 176 30.75 21.65 37.72
N SER A 177 29.93 21.38 38.73
CA SER A 177 29.69 22.31 39.85
C SER A 177 30.64 22.13 41.03
N GLU A 178 31.31 20.99 41.23
CA GLU A 178 32.24 20.74 42.34
C GLU A 178 33.61 21.43 42.22
N PRO A 179 34.25 21.59 41.03
CA PRO A 179 35.56 22.26 40.98
C PRO A 179 35.51 23.74 41.39
N THR A 180 34.36 24.40 41.29
CA THR A 180 34.23 25.82 41.67
C THR A 180 34.19 26.04 43.18
N ARG A 181 33.80 25.05 43.97
CA ARG A 181 33.76 25.15 45.44
C ARG A 181 35.11 24.94 46.10
N GLN A 182 36.03 24.19 45.51
CA GLN A 182 37.39 23.98 46.04
C GLN A 182 38.33 25.14 45.73
N ALA A 183 38.03 25.98 44.75
CA ALA A 183 38.81 27.16 44.41
C ALA A 183 38.54 28.39 45.32
N GLU A 184 37.44 28.37 46.08
CA GLU A 184 37.10 29.47 47.03
C GLU A 184 37.57 29.25 48.42
N ILE A 185 38.29 28.17 48.75
CA ILE A 185 38.79 27.85 50.12
C ILE A 185 40.33 27.85 50.20
N SER A 186 41.07 28.42 49.22
CA SER A 186 42.51 28.50 49.23
C SER A 186 42.98 29.96 49.38
#